data_8c8ec11016cca57ab0dcec14e5eb3cf0
#
_entry.id   8c8ec11016cca57ab0dcec14e5eb3cf0
#
_cell.length_a   1.000
_cell.length_b   1.000
_cell.length_c   1.000
_cell.angle_alpha   90.00
_cell.angle_beta   90.00
_cell.angle_gamma   90.00
#
_symmetry.space_group_name_H-M   'P 1'
#
loop_
_entity.id
_entity.type
_entity.pdbx_description
1 polymer ?
#
loop_
_entity_poly.entity_id
_entity_poly.type
_entity_poly.pdbx_seq_one_letter_code
_entity_poly.pdbx_strand_id
1 'polypeptide(L)'
;MARIKGAMMTRKRRNKILKAAKGYWGAKSTHFKVAKQAVMKSGNYAFIGRKQKKREFRQLWIARISAQAKVCGMNYSTMMHGLKKAGIELNRKMLAELAVSDKEAFAAIVAQAKAAL
;
A
#
# COMPACT_ATOMS: atom_id res chain seq x y z
N MET A 1 48.29 14.67 -26.73
CA MET A 1 46.94 14.29 -26.30
C MET A 1 46.57 14.94 -24.99
N ALA A 2 45.42 15.59 -24.91
CA ALA A 2 44.94 16.17 -23.66
C ALA A 2 44.49 15.05 -22.72
N ARG A 3 45.02 15.00 -21.46
CA ARG A 3 44.62 14.05 -20.46
C ARG A 3 43.28 14.43 -19.85
N ILE A 4 42.25 13.58 -20.01
CA ILE A 4 40.94 13.81 -19.38
C ILE A 4 41.03 13.56 -17.88
N LYS A 5 40.77 14.58 -17.07
CA LYS A 5 40.72 14.52 -15.61
C LYS A 5 39.26 14.31 -15.15
N GLY A 6 38.88 13.07 -14.83
CA GLY A 6 37.51 12.72 -14.44
C GLY A 6 37.15 13.00 -12.96
N ALA A 7 38.07 13.55 -12.15
CA ALA A 7 37.91 13.68 -10.70
C ALA A 7 36.66 14.45 -10.26
N MET A 8 36.37 15.59 -10.87
CA MET A 8 35.18 16.44 -10.58
C MET A 8 33.88 15.70 -10.87
N MET A 9 33.79 15.05 -12.04
CA MET A 9 32.60 14.31 -12.45
C MET A 9 32.36 13.09 -11.55
N THR A 10 33.43 12.36 -11.19
CA THR A 10 33.35 11.23 -10.26
C THR A 10 32.88 11.68 -8.89
N ARG A 11 33.40 12.79 -8.37
CA ARG A 11 32.98 13.38 -7.08
C ARG A 11 31.51 13.78 -7.08
N LYS A 12 31.04 14.49 -8.12
CA LYS A 12 29.61 14.84 -8.28
C LYS A 12 28.71 13.60 -8.27
N ARG A 13 29.06 12.59 -9.03
CA ARG A 13 28.28 11.33 -9.10
C ARG A 13 28.23 10.62 -7.75
N ARG A 14 29.37 10.50 -7.04
CA ARG A 14 29.43 9.87 -5.72
C ARG A 14 28.66 10.66 -4.67
N ASN A 15 28.79 11.99 -4.66
CA ASN A 15 28.05 12.85 -3.74
C ASN A 15 26.52 12.75 -3.94
N LYS A 16 26.03 12.58 -5.17
CA LYS A 16 24.61 12.34 -5.43
C LYS A 16 24.10 11.09 -4.70
N ILE A 17 24.85 9.99 -4.76
CA ILE A 17 24.48 8.75 -4.06
C ILE A 17 24.55 8.92 -2.54
N LEU A 18 25.62 9.53 -2.02
CA LEU A 18 25.76 9.78 -0.57
C LEU A 18 24.68 10.72 -0.03
N LYS A 19 24.24 11.71 -0.81
CA LYS A 19 23.10 12.57 -0.45
C LYS A 19 21.80 11.77 -0.35
N ALA A 20 21.56 10.85 -1.28
CA ALA A 20 20.38 9.97 -1.25
C ALA A 20 20.42 8.96 -0.09
N ALA A 21 21.64 8.59 0.38
CA ALA A 21 21.85 7.68 1.50
C ALA A 21 21.87 8.37 2.87
N LYS A 22 21.66 9.68 2.97
CA LYS A 22 21.63 10.39 4.25
C LYS A 22 20.59 9.77 5.19
N GLY A 23 20.98 9.59 6.45
CA GLY A 23 20.13 8.96 7.47
C GLY A 23 20.17 7.44 7.47
N TYR A 24 20.88 6.79 6.56
CA TYR A 24 21.05 5.33 6.59
C TYR A 24 22.02 4.94 7.70
N TRP A 25 21.79 3.78 8.30
CA TRP A 25 22.55 3.34 9.44
C TRP A 25 24.01 3.00 9.12
N GLY A 26 24.94 3.49 9.95
CA GLY A 26 26.36 3.16 9.89
C GLY A 26 27.02 3.53 8.56
N ALA A 27 27.88 2.65 8.06
CA ALA A 27 28.64 2.83 6.82
C ALA A 27 27.76 3.00 5.55
N LYS A 28 26.49 2.64 5.61
CA LYS A 28 25.54 2.81 4.49
C LYS A 28 25.29 4.28 4.14
N SER A 29 25.53 5.22 5.08
CA SER A 29 25.39 6.66 4.83
C SER A 29 26.69 7.34 4.42
N THR A 30 27.87 6.74 4.73
CA THR A 30 29.17 7.40 4.59
C THR A 30 30.08 6.78 3.54
N HIS A 31 30.07 5.45 3.39
CA HIS A 31 30.95 4.74 2.45
C HIS A 31 30.25 4.54 1.11
N PHE A 32 30.77 5.14 0.04
CA PHE A 32 30.15 5.13 -1.29
C PHE A 32 29.78 3.73 -1.80
N LYS A 33 30.67 2.74 -1.64
CA LYS A 33 30.43 1.36 -2.14
C LYS A 33 29.19 0.75 -1.50
N VAL A 34 29.05 0.87 -0.19
CA VAL A 34 27.93 0.33 0.58
C VAL A 34 26.68 1.21 0.39
N ALA A 35 26.84 2.54 0.40
CA ALA A 35 25.74 3.49 0.15
C ALA A 35 25.08 3.26 -1.21
N LYS A 36 25.86 3.03 -2.26
CA LYS A 36 25.34 2.72 -3.61
C LYS A 36 24.43 1.50 -3.59
N GLN A 37 24.86 0.41 -2.96
CA GLN A 37 24.08 -0.83 -2.86
C GLN A 37 22.78 -0.58 -2.06
N ALA A 38 22.86 0.14 -0.95
CA ALA A 38 21.72 0.46 -0.10
C ALA A 38 20.67 1.33 -0.85
N VAL A 39 21.12 2.36 -1.58
CA VAL A 39 20.22 3.22 -2.38
C VAL A 39 19.56 2.44 -3.51
N MET A 40 20.31 1.59 -4.22
CA MET A 40 19.74 0.72 -5.27
C MET A 40 18.66 -0.21 -4.69
N LYS A 41 18.94 -0.83 -3.54
CA LYS A 41 17.97 -1.71 -2.87
C LYS A 41 16.73 -0.96 -2.40
N SER A 42 16.91 0.25 -1.84
CA SER A 42 15.81 1.15 -1.45
C SER A 42 14.91 1.49 -2.64
N GLY A 43 15.50 1.83 -3.79
CA GLY A 43 14.74 2.11 -5.02
C GLY A 43 13.93 0.90 -5.49
N ASN A 44 14.51 -0.30 -5.42
CA ASN A 44 13.82 -1.53 -5.76
C ASN A 44 12.66 -1.82 -4.79
N TYR A 45 12.87 -1.65 -3.50
CA TYR A 45 11.81 -1.80 -2.50
C TYR A 45 10.70 -0.76 -2.67
N ALA A 46 11.03 0.48 -3.01
CA ALA A 46 10.03 1.51 -3.29
C ALA A 46 9.15 1.13 -4.49
N PHE A 47 9.75 0.57 -5.55
CA PHE A 47 9.02 0.07 -6.72
C PHE A 47 8.07 -1.08 -6.36
N ILE A 48 8.57 -2.07 -5.62
CA ILE A 48 7.78 -3.22 -5.16
C ILE A 48 6.67 -2.75 -4.21
N GLY A 49 7.00 -1.89 -3.24
CA GLY A 49 6.06 -1.36 -2.24
C GLY A 49 4.90 -0.59 -2.86
N ARG A 50 5.14 0.20 -3.91
CA ARG A 50 4.05 0.86 -4.64
C ARG A 50 3.07 -0.11 -5.31
N LYS A 51 3.55 -1.27 -5.78
CA LYS A 51 2.69 -2.35 -6.30
C LYS A 51 1.95 -3.09 -5.20
N GLN A 52 2.62 -3.35 -4.07
CA GLN A 52 2.03 -4.04 -2.92
C GLN A 52 0.97 -3.19 -2.22
N LYS A 53 1.13 -1.87 -2.17
CA LYS A 53 0.21 -0.92 -1.53
C LYS A 53 -1.26 -1.17 -1.90
N LYS A 54 -1.55 -1.43 -3.18
CA LYS A 54 -2.92 -1.72 -3.64
C LYS A 54 -3.48 -3.00 -3.02
N ARG A 55 -2.65 -4.03 -2.88
CA ARG A 55 -3.04 -5.33 -2.29
C ARG A 55 -3.27 -5.20 -0.79
N GLU A 56 -2.39 -4.49 -0.11
CA GLU A 56 -2.44 -4.26 1.34
C GLU A 56 -3.68 -3.46 1.73
N PHE A 57 -3.98 -2.36 1.02
CA PHE A 57 -5.20 -1.60 1.27
C PHE A 57 -6.45 -2.42 1.00
N ARG A 58 -6.48 -3.21 -0.08
CA ARG A 58 -7.62 -4.09 -0.35
C ARG A 58 -7.81 -5.12 0.75
N GLN A 59 -6.73 -5.70 1.26
CA GLN A 59 -6.78 -6.65 2.38
C GLN A 59 -7.31 -5.99 3.65
N LEU A 60 -6.88 -4.78 3.96
CA LEU A 60 -7.38 -3.99 5.08
C LEU A 60 -8.88 -3.70 4.96
N TRP A 61 -9.36 -3.29 3.78
CA TRP A 61 -10.80 -3.07 3.55
C TRP A 61 -11.61 -4.34 3.74
N ILE A 62 -11.14 -5.46 3.21
CA ILE A 62 -11.80 -6.76 3.38
C ILE A 62 -11.87 -7.15 4.85
N ALA A 63 -10.81 -6.93 5.62
CA ALA A 63 -10.79 -7.22 7.07
C ALA A 63 -11.83 -6.38 7.83
N ARG A 64 -11.92 -5.07 7.56
CA ARG A 64 -12.91 -4.16 8.17
C ARG A 64 -14.34 -4.56 7.83
N ILE A 65 -14.63 -4.81 6.56
CA ILE A 65 -15.96 -5.25 6.11
C ILE A 65 -16.32 -6.59 6.75
N SER A 66 -15.40 -7.54 6.75
CA SER A 66 -15.63 -8.88 7.33
C SER A 66 -15.92 -8.84 8.81
N ALA A 67 -15.21 -7.99 9.57
CA ALA A 67 -15.46 -7.82 10.99
C ALA A 67 -16.88 -7.30 11.25
N GLN A 68 -17.29 -6.23 10.56
CA GLN A 68 -18.61 -5.64 10.76
C GLN A 68 -19.73 -6.52 10.19
N ALA A 69 -19.51 -7.22 9.07
CA ALA A 69 -20.46 -8.18 8.53
C ALA A 69 -20.75 -9.31 9.50
N LYS A 70 -19.73 -9.82 10.20
CA LYS A 70 -19.90 -10.85 11.26
C LYS A 70 -20.76 -10.35 12.43
N VAL A 71 -20.59 -9.10 12.84
CA VAL A 71 -21.44 -8.47 13.87
C VAL A 71 -22.90 -8.44 13.41
N CYS A 72 -23.15 -8.20 12.12
CA CYS A 72 -24.48 -8.25 11.51
C CYS A 72 -24.97 -9.69 11.20
N GLY A 73 -24.21 -10.72 11.58
CA GLY A 73 -24.58 -12.13 11.38
C GLY A 73 -24.45 -12.62 9.93
N MET A 74 -23.50 -12.08 9.15
CA MET A 74 -23.16 -12.52 7.79
C MET A 74 -21.66 -12.76 7.60
N ASN A 75 -21.33 -13.68 6.71
CA ASN A 75 -19.96 -13.84 6.23
C ASN A 75 -19.67 -12.86 5.09
N TYR A 76 -18.41 -12.47 4.93
CA TYR A 76 -17.97 -11.58 3.85
C TYR A 76 -18.39 -12.05 2.45
N SER A 77 -18.19 -13.34 2.14
CA SER A 77 -18.51 -13.90 0.81
C SER A 77 -20.02 -13.87 0.52
N THR A 78 -20.84 -14.23 1.51
CA THR A 78 -22.31 -14.20 1.42
C THR A 78 -22.82 -12.77 1.27
N MET A 79 -22.25 -11.83 2.04
CA MET A 79 -22.59 -10.40 1.92
C MET A 79 -22.28 -9.87 0.53
N MET A 80 -21.08 -10.13 0.01
CA MET A 80 -20.69 -9.67 -1.32
C MET A 80 -21.53 -10.28 -2.44
N HIS A 81 -21.97 -11.54 -2.26
CA HIS A 81 -22.91 -12.17 -3.18
C HIS A 81 -24.30 -11.53 -3.13
N GLY A 82 -24.80 -11.28 -1.93
CA GLY A 82 -26.08 -10.57 -1.72
C GLY A 82 -26.08 -9.16 -2.32
N LEU A 83 -25.00 -8.39 -2.10
CA LEU A 83 -24.86 -7.06 -2.70
C LEU A 83 -24.91 -7.11 -4.23
N LYS A 84 -24.23 -8.09 -4.84
CA LYS A 84 -24.26 -8.27 -6.28
C LYS A 84 -25.67 -8.61 -6.80
N LYS A 85 -26.42 -9.48 -6.09
CA LYS A 85 -27.81 -9.80 -6.42
C LYS A 85 -28.74 -8.61 -6.24
N ALA A 86 -28.54 -7.81 -5.21
CA ALA A 86 -29.31 -6.58 -4.94
C ALA A 86 -28.98 -5.44 -5.92
N GLY A 87 -28.01 -5.59 -6.82
CA GLY A 87 -27.57 -4.56 -7.76
C GLY A 87 -26.84 -3.40 -7.09
N ILE A 88 -26.32 -3.58 -5.89
CA ILE A 88 -25.60 -2.55 -5.14
C ILE A 88 -24.12 -2.53 -5.54
N GLU A 89 -23.72 -1.53 -6.33
CA GLU A 89 -22.36 -1.35 -6.86
C GLU A 89 -21.50 -0.44 -5.96
N LEU A 90 -21.31 -0.82 -4.70
CA LEU A 90 -20.38 -0.13 -3.80
C LEU A 90 -19.00 -0.78 -3.83
N ASN A 91 -17.96 0.05 -3.96
CA ASN A 91 -16.60 -0.44 -3.90
C ASN A 91 -16.18 -0.77 -2.45
N ARG A 92 -15.16 -1.62 -2.31
CA ARG A 92 -14.68 -2.09 -0.99
C ARG A 92 -14.16 -0.97 -0.11
N LYS A 93 -13.63 0.11 -0.68
CA LYS A 93 -13.15 1.26 0.07
C LYS A 93 -14.30 1.96 0.79
N MET A 94 -15.39 2.23 0.06
CA MET A 94 -16.58 2.86 0.64
C MET A 94 -17.27 1.98 1.67
N LEU A 95 -17.40 0.69 1.39
CA LEU A 95 -17.96 -0.27 2.37
C LEU A 95 -17.11 -0.35 3.64
N ALA A 96 -15.78 -0.32 3.51
CA ALA A 96 -14.88 -0.34 4.66
C ALA A 96 -14.93 0.96 5.47
N GLU A 97 -15.16 2.09 4.82
CA GLU A 97 -15.36 3.37 5.48
C GLU A 97 -16.66 3.37 6.27
N LEU A 98 -17.78 2.98 5.66
CA LEU A 98 -19.06 2.83 6.35
C LEU A 98 -19.01 1.86 7.53
N ALA A 99 -18.30 0.74 7.38
CA ALA A 99 -18.12 -0.23 8.45
C ALA A 99 -17.44 0.35 9.72
N VAL A 100 -16.70 1.44 9.59
CA VAL A 100 -16.00 2.10 10.70
C VAL A 100 -16.73 3.35 11.17
N SER A 101 -17.13 4.22 10.24
CA SER A 101 -17.70 5.53 10.52
C SER A 101 -19.21 5.50 10.79
N ASP A 102 -19.94 4.65 10.07
CA ASP A 102 -21.41 4.59 10.17
C ASP A 102 -21.89 3.12 10.13
N LYS A 103 -21.95 2.52 11.33
CA LYS A 103 -22.37 1.14 11.51
C LYS A 103 -23.85 0.91 11.20
N GLU A 104 -24.69 1.93 11.36
CA GLU A 104 -26.14 1.84 11.10
C GLU A 104 -26.40 1.79 9.60
N ALA A 105 -25.78 2.69 8.82
CA ALA A 105 -25.83 2.65 7.37
C ALA A 105 -25.27 1.33 6.80
N PHE A 106 -24.17 0.83 7.39
CA PHE A 106 -23.63 -0.47 7.01
C PHE A 106 -24.61 -1.62 7.29
N ALA A 107 -25.27 -1.62 8.44
CA ALA A 107 -26.26 -2.63 8.81
C ALA A 107 -27.48 -2.60 7.86
N ALA A 108 -27.94 -1.42 7.43
CA ALA A 108 -28.99 -1.29 6.44
C ALA A 108 -28.60 -1.93 5.09
N ILE A 109 -27.36 -1.70 4.64
CA ILE A 109 -26.83 -2.33 3.41
C ILE A 109 -26.76 -3.86 3.57
N VAL A 110 -26.34 -4.37 4.72
CA VAL A 110 -26.31 -5.81 5.02
C VAL A 110 -27.72 -6.41 5.00
N ALA A 111 -28.72 -5.69 5.54
CA ALA A 111 -30.11 -6.13 5.51
C ALA A 111 -30.65 -6.27 4.07
N GLN A 112 -30.34 -5.29 3.20
CA GLN A 112 -30.69 -5.38 1.78
C GLN A 112 -29.99 -6.57 1.09
N ALA A 113 -28.71 -6.80 1.41
CA ALA A 113 -27.97 -7.95 0.88
C ALA A 113 -28.56 -9.30 1.36
N LYS A 114 -29.07 -9.37 2.60
CA LYS A 114 -29.78 -10.55 3.12
C LYS A 114 -31.10 -10.80 2.41
N ALA A 115 -31.85 -9.74 2.15
CA ALA A 115 -33.16 -9.85 1.49
C ALA A 115 -33.06 -10.29 0.02
N ALA A 116 -31.90 -10.12 -0.60
CA ALA A 116 -31.64 -10.51 -1.99
C ALA A 116 -31.11 -11.96 -2.15
N LEU A 117 -30.81 -12.64 -1.05
CA LEU A 117 -30.25 -14.00 -1.08
C LEU A 117 -31.35 -15.05 -1.08
#